data_f659e7c9be8a6ca13d3b6849cb61cd8d
#
_entry.id   f659e7c9be8a6ca13d3b6849cb61cd8d
#
_cell.length_a   1.000
_cell.length_b   1.000
_cell.length_c   1.000
_cell.angle_alpha   90.00
_cell.angle_beta   90.00
_cell.angle_gamma   90.00
#
_symmetry.space_group_name_H-M   'P 1'
#
loop_
_entity.id
_entity.type
_entity.pdbx_description
1 polymer ?
#
loop_
_entity_poly.entity_id
_entity_poly.type
_entity_poly.pdbx_seq_one_letter_code
_entity_poly.pdbx_strand_id
1 'polypeptide(L)'
;MPETLDAQLDRIVAARDRDDMGPTIDALLPLLERHPDDARVLYEVGGAYDTAGEEARALDLYERAEAQGLAGDIRRRCYLQHGSTLRNLGRVDESLALLARARAEFPGSSSLTVFEALTLHAAGRADAALARILLLVADRVHDAELQRYLPAIRGNAEHLASLDDDR
;
A
#
# COMPACT_ATOMS: atom_id res chain seq x y z
N MET A 1 -8.15 -20.99 -28.18
CA MET A 1 -7.99 -19.53 -28.19
C MET A 1 -6.71 -19.18 -27.43
N PRO A 2 -5.92 -18.22 -27.86
CA PRO A 2 -4.76 -17.80 -27.08
C PRO A 2 -5.20 -17.26 -25.72
N GLU A 3 -4.38 -17.52 -24.69
CA GLU A 3 -4.61 -17.02 -23.34
C GLU A 3 -4.54 -15.47 -23.34
N THR A 4 -5.48 -14.81 -22.66
CA THR A 4 -5.46 -13.34 -22.55
C THR A 4 -4.30 -12.86 -21.66
N LEU A 5 -3.89 -11.60 -21.81
CA LEU A 5 -2.83 -11.00 -20.97
C LEU A 5 -3.18 -11.11 -19.47
N ASP A 6 -4.42 -10.78 -19.12
CA ASP A 6 -4.90 -10.89 -17.73
C ASP A 6 -4.81 -12.31 -17.18
N ALA A 7 -5.21 -13.30 -17.97
CA ALA A 7 -5.13 -14.71 -17.55
C ALA A 7 -3.67 -15.17 -17.38
N GLN A 8 -2.74 -14.69 -18.24
CA GLN A 8 -1.31 -14.96 -18.09
C GLN A 8 -0.77 -14.35 -16.78
N LEU A 9 -1.10 -13.09 -16.50
CA LEU A 9 -0.71 -12.41 -15.26
C LEU A 9 -1.28 -13.12 -14.04
N ASP A 10 -2.58 -13.45 -14.04
CA ASP A 10 -3.24 -14.17 -12.94
C ASP A 10 -2.55 -15.49 -12.63
N ARG A 11 -2.23 -16.26 -13.68
CA ARG A 11 -1.53 -17.55 -13.53
C ARG A 11 -0.14 -17.38 -12.94
N ILE A 12 0.66 -16.40 -13.42
CA ILE A 12 2.01 -16.15 -12.92
C ILE A 12 1.94 -15.72 -11.45
N VAL A 13 1.05 -14.78 -11.12
CA VAL A 13 0.88 -14.27 -9.75
C VAL A 13 0.38 -15.35 -8.79
N ALA A 14 -0.50 -16.24 -9.24
CA ALA A 14 -0.99 -17.36 -8.43
C ALA A 14 0.11 -18.41 -8.13
N ALA A 15 1.07 -18.56 -9.04
CA ALA A 15 2.17 -19.52 -8.91
C ALA A 15 3.41 -18.96 -8.19
N ARG A 16 3.40 -17.66 -7.80
CA ARG A 16 4.56 -17.01 -7.18
C ARG A 16 4.95 -17.66 -5.85
N ASP A 17 6.27 -17.82 -5.67
CA ASP A 17 6.89 -18.09 -4.38
C ASP A 17 7.48 -16.79 -3.83
N ARG A 18 7.04 -16.36 -2.65
CA ARG A 18 7.52 -15.12 -2.04
C ARG A 18 8.94 -15.23 -1.46
N ASP A 19 9.39 -16.44 -1.20
CA ASP A 19 10.74 -16.70 -0.70
C ASP A 19 11.76 -16.79 -1.85
N ASP A 20 11.27 -17.02 -3.09
CA ASP A 20 12.07 -17.02 -4.32
C ASP A 20 11.30 -16.35 -5.48
N MET A 21 11.47 -15.05 -5.64
CA MET A 21 10.79 -14.28 -6.68
C MET A 21 11.47 -14.36 -8.06
N GLY A 22 12.65 -14.97 -8.17
CA GLY A 22 13.38 -15.09 -9.43
C GLY A 22 12.53 -15.68 -10.56
N PRO A 23 11.93 -16.87 -10.40
CA PRO A 23 11.09 -17.47 -11.44
C PRO A 23 9.85 -16.60 -11.80
N THR A 24 9.29 -15.88 -10.84
CA THR A 24 8.16 -14.98 -11.08
C THR A 24 8.59 -13.78 -11.91
N ILE A 25 9.73 -13.16 -11.61
CA ILE A 25 10.31 -12.05 -12.36
C ILE A 25 10.62 -12.50 -13.79
N ASP A 26 11.28 -13.64 -13.97
CA ASP A 26 11.62 -14.19 -15.27
C ASP A 26 10.38 -14.46 -16.14
N ALA A 27 9.28 -14.87 -15.53
CA ALA A 27 8.02 -15.08 -16.23
C ALA A 27 7.30 -13.76 -16.60
N LEU A 28 7.46 -12.70 -15.81
CA LEU A 28 6.81 -11.41 -16.03
C LEU A 28 7.58 -10.51 -17.02
N LEU A 29 8.93 -10.58 -17.08
CA LEU A 29 9.75 -9.73 -17.93
C LEU A 29 9.38 -9.80 -19.42
N PRO A 30 9.11 -10.99 -20.03
CA PRO A 30 8.66 -11.05 -21.43
C PRO A 30 7.29 -10.39 -21.65
N LEU A 31 6.45 -10.30 -20.62
CA LEU A 31 5.19 -9.56 -20.70
C LEU A 31 5.45 -8.06 -20.69
N LEU A 32 6.36 -7.59 -19.84
CA LEU A 32 6.76 -6.18 -19.79
C LEU A 32 7.39 -5.72 -21.12
N GLU A 33 8.24 -6.56 -21.75
CA GLU A 33 8.81 -6.24 -23.05
C GLU A 33 7.76 -6.09 -24.16
N ARG A 34 6.73 -6.92 -24.14
CA ARG A 34 5.64 -6.88 -25.13
C ARG A 34 4.57 -5.82 -24.84
N HIS A 35 4.42 -5.45 -23.58
CA HIS A 35 3.40 -4.54 -23.09
C HIS A 35 4.01 -3.51 -22.12
N PRO A 36 4.98 -2.66 -22.57
CA PRO A 36 5.78 -1.80 -21.70
C PRO A 36 4.98 -0.69 -21.00
N ASP A 37 3.80 -0.37 -21.51
CA ASP A 37 2.92 0.68 -20.99
C ASP A 37 1.57 0.12 -20.47
N ASP A 38 1.47 -1.19 -20.31
CA ASP A 38 0.28 -1.77 -19.66
C ASP A 38 0.36 -1.59 -18.15
N ALA A 39 -0.63 -0.89 -17.60
CA ALA A 39 -0.65 -0.53 -16.19
C ALA A 39 -0.58 -1.73 -15.24
N ARG A 40 -1.27 -2.82 -15.60
CA ARG A 40 -1.29 -4.03 -14.78
C ARG A 40 0.04 -4.79 -14.86
N VAL A 41 0.63 -4.90 -16.04
CA VAL A 41 1.96 -5.50 -16.21
C VAL A 41 2.99 -4.76 -15.38
N LEU A 42 3.02 -3.43 -15.49
CA LEU A 42 3.92 -2.58 -14.70
C LEU A 42 3.74 -2.81 -13.19
N TYR A 43 2.50 -2.88 -12.72
CA TYR A 43 2.18 -3.13 -11.32
C TYR A 43 2.66 -4.51 -10.84
N GLU A 44 2.41 -5.58 -11.61
CA GLU A 44 2.78 -6.94 -11.19
C GLU A 44 4.31 -7.14 -11.22
N VAL A 45 5.02 -6.56 -12.20
CA VAL A 45 6.49 -6.57 -12.23
C VAL A 45 7.06 -5.77 -11.07
N GLY A 46 6.49 -4.59 -10.78
CA GLY A 46 6.85 -3.78 -9.62
C GLY A 46 6.71 -4.56 -8.32
N GLY A 47 5.57 -5.24 -8.13
CA GLY A 47 5.31 -6.08 -6.97
C GLY A 47 6.26 -7.27 -6.82
N ALA A 48 6.72 -7.83 -7.94
CA ALA A 48 7.70 -8.90 -7.94
C ALA A 48 9.08 -8.40 -7.48
N TYR A 49 9.54 -7.26 -7.98
CA TYR A 49 10.79 -6.63 -7.54
C TYR A 49 10.72 -6.16 -6.09
N ASP A 50 9.60 -5.59 -5.65
CA ASP A 50 9.40 -5.17 -4.26
C ASP A 50 9.53 -6.35 -3.29
N THR A 51 8.87 -7.47 -3.60
CA THR A 51 8.96 -8.70 -2.81
C THR A 51 10.38 -9.30 -2.82
N ALA A 52 11.12 -9.13 -3.92
CA ALA A 52 12.53 -9.55 -4.03
C ALA A 52 13.51 -8.62 -3.30
N GLY A 53 13.05 -7.49 -2.73
CA GLY A 53 13.89 -6.49 -2.06
C GLY A 53 14.58 -5.51 -3.02
N GLU A 54 14.17 -5.49 -4.30
CA GLU A 54 14.69 -4.54 -5.30
C GLU A 54 13.81 -3.27 -5.36
N GLU A 55 13.69 -2.60 -4.24
CA GLU A 55 12.74 -1.51 -3.98
C GLU A 55 12.89 -0.33 -4.96
N ALA A 56 14.10 0.01 -5.37
CA ALA A 56 14.33 1.10 -6.32
C ALA A 56 13.75 0.80 -7.72
N ARG A 57 13.81 -0.47 -8.15
CA ARG A 57 13.18 -0.91 -9.40
C ARG A 57 11.67 -0.95 -9.29
N ALA A 58 11.18 -1.43 -8.15
CA ALA A 58 9.75 -1.47 -7.87
C ALA A 58 9.12 -0.07 -7.93
N LEU A 59 9.80 0.93 -7.36
CA LEU A 59 9.32 2.31 -7.31
C LEU A 59 9.06 2.89 -8.71
N ASP A 60 10.03 2.79 -9.64
CA ASP A 60 9.86 3.25 -11.03
C ASP A 60 8.63 2.61 -11.70
N LEU A 61 8.47 1.31 -11.48
CA LEU A 61 7.36 0.57 -12.08
C LEU A 61 6.00 0.95 -11.48
N TYR A 62 5.93 1.20 -10.17
CA TYR A 62 4.70 1.69 -9.53
C TYR A 62 4.32 3.09 -10.02
N GLU A 63 5.28 4.00 -10.11
CA GLU A 63 5.06 5.35 -10.65
C GLU A 63 4.51 5.30 -12.08
N ARG A 64 5.11 4.46 -12.92
CA ARG A 64 4.64 4.24 -14.30
C ARG A 64 3.26 3.60 -14.35
N ALA A 65 3.00 2.58 -13.53
CA ALA A 65 1.70 1.92 -13.46
C ALA A 65 0.57 2.89 -13.09
N GLU A 66 0.81 3.77 -12.11
CA GLU A 66 -0.15 4.81 -11.74
C GLU A 66 -0.40 5.80 -12.88
N ALA A 67 0.66 6.21 -13.59
CA ALA A 67 0.56 7.13 -14.72
C ALA A 67 -0.23 6.51 -15.89
N GLN A 68 -0.18 5.19 -16.08
CA GLN A 68 -0.95 4.47 -17.09
C GLN A 68 -2.41 4.18 -16.71
N GLY A 69 -2.87 4.68 -15.56
CA GLY A 69 -4.29 4.71 -15.23
C GLY A 69 -4.83 3.44 -14.57
N LEU A 70 -4.06 2.84 -13.66
CA LEU A 70 -4.62 1.81 -12.77
C LEU A 70 -5.94 2.26 -12.13
N ALA A 71 -6.90 1.33 -11.99
CA ALA A 71 -8.21 1.61 -11.42
C ALA A 71 -8.64 0.55 -10.39
N GLY A 72 -9.65 0.88 -9.59
CA GLY A 72 -10.28 -0.05 -8.65
C GLY A 72 -9.31 -0.61 -7.60
N ASP A 73 -9.47 -1.89 -7.26
CA ASP A 73 -8.69 -2.53 -6.20
C ASP A 73 -7.19 -2.64 -6.51
N ILE A 74 -6.82 -2.83 -7.78
CA ILE A 74 -5.40 -2.86 -8.17
C ILE A 74 -4.73 -1.50 -7.93
N ARG A 75 -5.41 -0.39 -8.22
CA ARG A 75 -4.92 0.96 -7.92
C ARG A 75 -4.73 1.17 -6.41
N ARG A 76 -5.69 0.74 -5.59
CA ARG A 76 -5.59 0.78 -4.14
C ARG A 76 -4.37 0.00 -3.61
N ARG A 77 -4.16 -1.20 -4.16
CA ARG A 77 -2.99 -2.03 -3.82
C ARG A 77 -1.68 -1.40 -4.26
N CYS A 78 -1.64 -0.79 -5.46
CA CYS A 78 -0.47 -0.09 -5.96
C CYS A 78 -0.10 1.07 -5.03
N TYR A 79 -1.04 1.91 -4.64
CA TYR A 79 -0.81 2.98 -3.67
C TYR A 79 -0.21 2.49 -2.34
N LEU A 80 -0.73 1.37 -1.83
CA LEU A 80 -0.23 0.79 -0.58
C LEU A 80 1.22 0.32 -0.71
N GLN A 81 1.51 -0.43 -1.76
CA GLN A 81 2.85 -0.97 -2.01
C GLN A 81 3.84 0.17 -2.33
N HIS A 82 3.49 1.07 -3.23
CA HIS A 82 4.28 2.26 -3.57
C HIS A 82 4.58 3.11 -2.32
N GLY A 83 3.58 3.42 -1.50
CA GLY A 83 3.78 4.14 -0.24
C GLY A 83 4.69 3.40 0.74
N SER A 84 4.57 2.08 0.84
CA SER A 84 5.45 1.26 1.67
C SER A 84 6.90 1.27 1.17
N THR A 85 7.09 1.14 -0.15
CA THR A 85 8.41 1.18 -0.79
C THR A 85 9.08 2.55 -0.60
N LEU A 86 8.34 3.65 -0.77
CA LEU A 86 8.84 5.01 -0.47
C LEU A 86 9.32 5.14 0.98
N ARG A 87 8.53 4.65 1.95
CA ARG A 87 8.92 4.66 3.37
C ARG A 87 10.20 3.86 3.60
N ASN A 88 10.32 2.66 3.03
CA ASN A 88 11.49 1.80 3.19
C ASN A 88 12.76 2.44 2.59
N LEU A 89 12.61 3.19 1.50
CA LEU A 89 13.68 3.97 0.88
C LEU A 89 14.01 5.29 1.62
N GLY A 90 13.35 5.56 2.75
CA GLY A 90 13.54 6.78 3.53
C GLY A 90 12.83 8.02 2.97
N ARG A 91 12.03 7.88 1.89
CA ARG A 91 11.24 8.97 1.28
C ARG A 91 9.90 9.13 2.02
N VAL A 92 9.99 9.40 3.33
CA VAL A 92 8.85 9.32 4.26
C VAL A 92 7.79 10.37 3.95
N ASP A 93 8.16 11.61 3.63
CA ASP A 93 7.21 12.67 3.31
C ASP A 93 6.41 12.38 2.03
N GLU A 94 7.07 11.79 1.03
CA GLU A 94 6.43 11.39 -0.21
C GLU A 94 5.46 10.21 0.02
N SER A 95 5.85 9.26 0.87
CA SER A 95 4.98 8.18 1.31
C SER A 95 3.72 8.70 2.01
N LEU A 96 3.86 9.66 2.94
CA LEU A 96 2.72 10.28 3.63
C LEU A 96 1.78 10.99 2.65
N ALA A 97 2.33 11.78 1.72
CA ALA A 97 1.54 12.47 0.71
C ALA A 97 0.76 11.50 -0.20
N LEU A 98 1.43 10.41 -0.63
CA LEU A 98 0.81 9.38 -1.47
C LEU A 98 -0.30 8.64 -0.72
N LEU A 99 -0.05 8.20 0.53
CA LEU A 99 -1.03 7.46 1.32
C LEU A 99 -2.22 8.34 1.74
N ALA A 100 -2.01 9.64 1.99
CA ALA A 100 -3.10 10.58 2.23
C ALA A 100 -4.01 10.71 1.00
N ARG A 101 -3.43 10.83 -0.21
CA ARG A 101 -4.19 10.83 -1.48
C ARG A 101 -4.94 9.52 -1.66
N ALA A 102 -4.29 8.38 -1.41
CA ALA A 102 -4.89 7.06 -1.52
C ALA A 102 -6.09 6.90 -0.58
N ARG A 103 -5.98 7.37 0.66
CA ARG A 103 -7.10 7.32 1.63
C ARG A 103 -8.27 8.23 1.23
N ALA A 104 -8.00 9.36 0.62
CA ALA A 104 -9.06 10.24 0.10
C ALA A 104 -9.84 9.55 -1.03
N GLU A 105 -9.15 8.78 -1.88
CA GLU A 105 -9.76 8.02 -2.97
C GLU A 105 -10.45 6.72 -2.45
N PHE A 106 -9.88 6.07 -1.43
CA PHE A 106 -10.37 4.81 -0.85
C PHE A 106 -10.63 4.93 0.66
N PRO A 107 -11.60 5.75 1.10
CA PRO A 107 -11.79 6.08 2.52
C PRO A 107 -12.17 4.88 3.39
N GLY A 108 -12.71 3.81 2.79
CA GLY A 108 -13.06 2.56 3.48
C GLY A 108 -11.89 1.59 3.68
N SER A 109 -10.69 1.89 3.18
CA SER A 109 -9.55 0.97 3.21
C SER A 109 -8.85 0.96 4.56
N SER A 110 -9.04 -0.11 5.32
CA SER A 110 -8.33 -0.34 6.60
C SER A 110 -6.82 -0.52 6.38
N SER A 111 -6.42 -1.19 5.31
CA SER A 111 -5.00 -1.43 5.03
C SER A 111 -4.23 -0.12 4.75
N LEU A 112 -4.81 0.81 3.99
CA LEU A 112 -4.19 2.12 3.77
C LEU A 112 -4.04 2.91 5.07
N THR A 113 -5.02 2.83 5.98
CA THR A 113 -4.93 3.45 7.30
C THR A 113 -3.78 2.87 8.14
N VAL A 114 -3.61 1.54 8.13
CA VAL A 114 -2.50 0.88 8.83
C VAL A 114 -1.14 1.31 8.25
N PHE A 115 -1.00 1.32 6.92
CA PHE A 115 0.27 1.69 6.29
C PHE A 115 0.59 3.19 6.44
N GLU A 116 -0.42 4.07 6.47
CA GLU A 116 -0.23 5.47 6.83
C GLU A 116 0.26 5.60 8.29
N ALA A 117 -0.31 4.84 9.23
CA ALA A 117 0.16 4.85 10.62
C ALA A 117 1.62 4.39 10.74
N LEU A 118 2.02 3.34 10.01
CA LEU A 118 3.42 2.90 9.96
C LEU A 118 4.34 4.00 9.41
N THR A 119 3.88 4.75 8.42
CA THR A 119 4.66 5.85 7.83
C THR A 119 4.71 7.07 8.76
N LEU A 120 3.63 7.40 9.47
CA LEU A 120 3.64 8.41 10.53
C LEU A 120 4.64 8.07 11.63
N HIS A 121 4.68 6.80 12.05
CA HIS A 121 5.68 6.34 13.01
C HIS A 121 7.10 6.54 12.49
N ALA A 122 7.38 6.17 11.23
CA ALA A 122 8.68 6.38 10.60
C ALA A 122 9.06 7.87 10.49
N ALA A 123 8.06 8.76 10.38
CA ALA A 123 8.22 10.21 10.41
C ALA A 123 8.46 10.80 11.82
N GLY A 124 8.53 9.97 12.87
CA GLY A 124 8.63 10.42 14.26
C GLY A 124 7.31 10.94 14.85
N ARG A 125 6.19 10.79 14.15
CA ARG A 125 4.84 11.21 14.55
C ARG A 125 4.09 10.04 15.21
N ALA A 126 4.63 9.55 16.33
CA ALA A 126 4.13 8.34 16.99
C ALA A 126 2.73 8.53 17.57
N ASP A 127 2.42 9.71 18.08
CA ASP A 127 1.12 10.03 18.66
C ASP A 127 0.02 10.02 17.58
N ALA A 128 0.27 10.63 16.43
CA ALA A 128 -0.64 10.58 15.28
C ALA A 128 -0.79 9.15 14.72
N ALA A 129 0.29 8.38 14.68
CA ALA A 129 0.24 6.98 14.26
C ALA A 129 -0.67 6.15 15.17
N LEU A 130 -0.51 6.29 16.49
CA LEU A 130 -1.35 5.60 17.47
C LEU A 130 -2.81 6.05 17.38
N ALA A 131 -3.05 7.35 17.21
CA ALA A 131 -4.40 7.89 17.00
C ALA A 131 -5.10 7.24 15.80
N ARG A 132 -4.39 7.08 14.67
CA ARG A 132 -4.93 6.40 13.46
C ARG A 132 -5.35 4.97 13.75
N ILE A 133 -4.52 4.21 14.47
CA ILE A 133 -4.83 2.81 14.82
C ILE A 133 -5.99 2.73 15.80
N LEU A 134 -6.06 3.59 16.82
CA LEU A 134 -7.16 3.61 17.77
C LEU A 134 -8.50 3.90 17.10
N LEU A 135 -8.55 4.86 16.16
CA LEU A 135 -9.75 5.15 15.40
C LEU A 135 -10.14 3.98 14.49
N LEU A 136 -9.17 3.33 13.85
CA LEU A 136 -9.42 2.15 13.03
C LEU A 136 -10.01 1.00 13.87
N VAL A 137 -9.46 0.75 15.05
CA VAL A 137 -9.99 -0.25 16.00
C VAL A 137 -11.42 0.11 16.42
N ALA A 138 -11.66 1.37 16.79
CA ALA A 138 -12.99 1.85 17.19
C ALA A 138 -14.03 1.71 16.06
N ASP A 139 -13.62 1.80 14.80
CA ASP A 139 -14.51 1.72 13.63
C ASP A 139 -14.75 0.30 13.13
N ARG A 140 -13.80 -0.62 13.34
CA ARG A 140 -13.79 -1.92 12.68
C ARG A 140 -13.92 -3.11 13.62
N VAL A 141 -13.59 -2.95 14.90
CA VAL A 141 -13.68 -4.04 15.87
C VAL A 141 -15.01 -3.98 16.59
N HIS A 142 -15.85 -4.98 16.34
CA HIS A 142 -17.19 -5.10 16.93
C HIS A 142 -17.18 -6.07 18.09
N ASP A 143 -16.46 -5.69 19.16
CA ASP A 143 -16.39 -6.42 20.41
C ASP A 143 -17.23 -5.70 21.48
N ALA A 144 -18.06 -6.46 22.23
CA ALA A 144 -19.01 -5.89 23.18
C ALA A 144 -18.33 -5.17 24.35
N GLU A 145 -17.17 -5.65 24.79
CA GLU A 145 -16.38 -4.99 25.84
C GLU A 145 -15.81 -3.67 25.32
N LEU A 146 -15.23 -3.69 24.12
CA LEU A 146 -14.67 -2.51 23.48
C LEU A 146 -15.71 -1.43 23.22
N GLN A 147 -16.91 -1.82 22.78
CA GLN A 147 -18.03 -0.90 22.51
C GLN A 147 -18.39 -0.03 23.73
N ARG A 148 -18.25 -0.56 24.94
CA ARG A 148 -18.49 0.19 26.18
C ARG A 148 -17.54 1.38 26.35
N TYR A 149 -16.33 1.28 25.82
CA TYR A 149 -15.26 2.26 25.99
C TYR A 149 -15.00 3.12 24.75
N LEU A 150 -15.78 2.98 23.69
CA LEU A 150 -15.59 3.74 22.45
C LEU A 150 -15.47 5.26 22.63
N PRO A 151 -16.31 5.94 23.47
CA PRO A 151 -16.16 7.37 23.67
C PRO A 151 -14.78 7.75 24.24
N ALA A 152 -14.27 6.96 25.19
CA ALA A 152 -12.95 7.19 25.78
C ALA A 152 -11.84 6.92 24.77
N ILE A 153 -11.94 5.85 23.95
CA ILE A 153 -10.97 5.51 22.90
C ILE A 153 -10.89 6.65 21.89
N ARG A 154 -12.02 7.17 21.40
CA ARG A 154 -12.07 8.28 20.45
C ARG A 154 -11.50 9.56 21.05
N GLY A 155 -11.87 9.92 22.29
CA GLY A 155 -11.33 11.09 22.96
C GLY A 155 -9.81 11.04 23.15
N ASN A 156 -9.26 9.86 23.50
CA ASN A 156 -7.81 9.68 23.58
C ASN A 156 -7.14 9.78 22.20
N ALA A 157 -7.75 9.23 21.16
CA ALA A 157 -7.21 9.34 19.80
C ALA A 157 -7.17 10.80 19.31
N GLU A 158 -8.22 11.58 19.59
CA GLU A 158 -8.27 13.02 19.25
C GLU A 158 -7.18 13.81 20.00
N HIS A 159 -7.01 13.52 21.29
CA HIS A 159 -5.93 14.13 22.08
C HIS A 159 -4.54 13.79 21.52
N LEU A 160 -4.27 12.51 21.24
CA LEU A 160 -3.00 12.09 20.66
C LEU A 160 -2.72 12.76 19.30
N ALA A 161 -3.74 12.86 18.45
CA ALA A 161 -3.59 13.53 17.15
C ALA A 161 -3.18 15.00 17.32
N SER A 162 -3.71 15.71 18.33
CA SER A 162 -3.37 17.12 18.58
C SER A 162 -1.92 17.34 19.06
N LEU A 163 -1.28 16.36 19.69
CA LEU A 163 0.08 16.49 20.20
C LEU A 163 1.15 16.60 19.10
N ASP A 164 0.88 16.06 17.94
CA ASP A 164 1.81 16.15 16.81
C ASP A 164 1.59 17.40 15.94
N ASP A 165 0.44 18.06 16.04
CA ASP A 165 0.15 19.30 15.32
C ASP A 165 0.87 20.51 15.95
N ASP A 166 1.30 20.40 17.21
CA ASP A 166 2.00 21.45 17.98
C ASP A 166 3.55 21.34 17.89
N ARG A 167 4.09 20.40 17.08
CA ARG A 167 5.54 20.19 16.91
C ARG A 167 6.02 20.62 15.54
#